data_21e25c0b99abc62bedb941878335ea14
#
_entry.id   21e25c0b99abc62bedb941878335ea14
#
_cell.length_a   1.000
_cell.length_b   1.000
_cell.length_c   1.000
_cell.angle_alpha   90.00
_cell.angle_beta   90.00
_cell.angle_gamma   90.00
#
_symmetry.space_group_name_H-M   'P 1'
#
loop_
_entity.id
_entity.type
_entity.pdbx_description
1 polymer ?
#
loop_
_entity_poly.entity_id
_entity_poly.type
_entity_poly.pdbx_seq_one_letter_code
_entity_poly.pdbx_strand_id
1 'polypeptide(L)'
;MFDITVDDLYAVYGRLKDRYPIIMTNSMAEDEHFTEDFPLLVAHHHGQTLWLYEYGGDFVLDVMDEAETMGTHWHPIDVDGAAMDIAEFMEGRSDYELFPFPEQ
;
A
#
# COMPACT_ATOMS: atom_id res chain seq x y z
N MET A 1 -19.46 2.40 11.07
CA MET A 1 -18.30 3.02 10.42
C MET A 1 -17.05 2.50 11.08
N PHE A 2 -16.13 1.99 10.29
CA PHE A 2 -14.93 1.37 10.81
C PHE A 2 -13.76 2.30 10.54
N ASP A 3 -13.13 2.77 11.63
CA ASP A 3 -11.92 3.56 11.51
C ASP A 3 -10.73 2.60 11.47
N ILE A 4 -9.99 2.65 10.39
CA ILE A 4 -8.75 1.89 10.25
C ILE A 4 -7.69 2.57 11.12
N THR A 5 -6.91 1.75 11.81
CA THR A 5 -5.84 2.24 12.69
C THR A 5 -4.50 1.70 12.23
N VAL A 6 -3.43 2.24 12.81
CA VAL A 6 -2.07 1.72 12.57
C VAL A 6 -1.96 0.26 13.01
N ASP A 7 -2.68 -0.13 14.06
CA ASP A 7 -2.70 -1.54 14.49
C ASP A 7 -3.29 -2.44 13.40
N ASP A 8 -4.29 -1.97 12.66
CA ASP A 8 -4.85 -2.71 11.53
C ASP A 8 -3.81 -2.89 10.42
N LEU A 9 -3.00 -1.88 10.18
CA LEU A 9 -1.91 -1.97 9.20
C LEU A 9 -0.90 -3.05 9.61
N TYR A 10 -0.49 -3.08 10.88
CA TYR A 10 0.39 -4.13 11.38
C TYR A 10 -0.26 -5.51 11.34
N ALA A 11 -1.58 -5.59 11.49
CA ALA A 11 -2.32 -6.85 11.36
C ALA A 11 -2.23 -7.40 9.92
N VAL A 12 -2.33 -6.54 8.92
CA VAL A 12 -2.13 -6.94 7.52
C VAL A 12 -0.72 -7.48 7.32
N TYR A 13 0.27 -6.77 7.80
CA TYR A 13 1.66 -7.20 7.72
C TYR A 13 1.85 -8.57 8.39
N GLY A 14 1.32 -8.72 9.59
CA GLY A 14 1.44 -9.97 10.35
C GLY A 14 0.86 -11.18 9.64
N ARG A 15 -0.18 -11.00 8.85
CA ARG A 15 -0.79 -12.10 8.08
C ARG A 15 0.07 -12.55 6.90
N LEU A 16 0.89 -11.65 6.37
CA LEU A 16 1.54 -11.87 5.06
C LEU A 16 3.05 -12.02 5.15
N LYS A 17 3.66 -11.57 6.24
CA LYS A 17 5.13 -11.50 6.36
C LYS A 17 5.84 -12.84 6.21
N ASP A 18 5.17 -13.93 6.62
CA ASP A 18 5.76 -15.27 6.54
C ASP A 18 5.58 -15.92 5.17
N ARG A 19 4.74 -15.33 4.32
CA ARG A 19 4.42 -15.86 2.99
C ARG A 19 5.05 -15.07 1.86
N TYR A 20 5.29 -13.78 2.08
CA TYR A 20 5.77 -12.88 1.03
C TYR A 20 6.88 -11.97 1.57
N PRO A 21 7.83 -11.56 0.72
CA PRO A 21 8.92 -10.67 1.14
C PRO A 21 8.46 -9.21 1.21
N ILE A 22 7.49 -8.93 2.06
CA ILE A 22 7.01 -7.58 2.32
C ILE A 22 7.74 -6.99 3.53
N ILE A 23 7.81 -5.66 3.60
CA ILE A 23 8.48 -4.99 4.71
C ILE A 23 7.60 -3.89 5.28
N MET A 24 7.77 -3.64 6.58
CA MET A 24 7.24 -2.45 7.24
C MET A 24 8.37 -1.46 7.45
N THR A 25 8.15 -0.23 7.06
CA THR A 25 9.09 0.84 7.24
C THR A 25 8.35 2.10 7.69
N ASN A 26 9.08 3.16 7.95
CA ASN A 26 8.49 4.47 8.18
C ASN A 26 8.80 5.36 6.98
N SER A 27 7.75 5.93 6.41
CA SER A 27 7.96 6.94 5.38
C SER A 27 8.48 8.20 6.04
N MET A 28 9.52 8.78 5.45
CA MET A 28 10.01 10.07 5.89
C MET A 28 9.07 11.15 5.40
N ALA A 29 8.79 12.11 6.26
CA ALA A 29 7.91 13.23 5.93
C ALA A 29 8.60 14.24 5.03
N GLU A 30 9.03 13.81 3.85
CA GLU A 30 9.64 14.67 2.85
C GLU A 30 8.61 15.27 1.89
N ASP A 31 7.41 14.73 1.90
CA ASP A 31 6.32 15.20 1.06
C ASP A 31 5.60 16.36 1.77
N GLU A 32 5.25 17.40 1.00
CA GLU A 32 4.49 18.54 1.51
C GLU A 32 3.16 18.14 2.15
N HIS A 33 2.61 16.99 1.79
CA HIS A 33 1.35 16.50 2.30
C HIS A 33 1.44 15.84 3.67
N PHE A 34 2.64 15.45 4.09
CA PHE A 34 2.85 14.76 5.36
C PHE A 34 3.83 15.53 6.21
N THR A 35 3.41 15.86 7.41
CA THR A 35 4.23 16.60 8.36
C THR A 35 4.89 15.72 9.41
N GLU A 36 4.55 14.43 9.42
CA GLU A 36 5.09 13.46 10.37
C GLU A 36 5.40 12.16 9.66
N ASP A 37 6.37 11.42 10.19
CA ASP A 37 6.65 10.07 9.72
C ASP A 37 5.45 9.17 9.98
N PHE A 38 5.20 8.24 9.09
CA PHE A 38 4.09 7.30 9.24
C PHE A 38 4.53 5.90 8.83
N PRO A 39 3.92 4.85 9.45
CA PRO A 39 4.22 3.46 9.07
C PRO A 39 3.77 3.19 7.65
N LEU A 40 4.58 2.44 6.92
CA LEU A 40 4.34 2.13 5.51
C LEU A 40 4.69 0.67 5.25
N LEU A 41 3.73 -0.09 4.73
CA LEU A 41 3.97 -1.44 4.25
C LEU A 41 4.37 -1.36 2.78
N VAL A 42 5.47 -2.00 2.41
CA VAL A 42 6.01 -1.95 1.05
C VAL A 42 6.13 -3.37 0.50
N ALA A 43 5.67 -3.55 -0.73
CA ALA A 43 5.83 -4.80 -1.47
C ALA A 43 6.29 -4.48 -2.90
N HIS A 44 7.13 -5.35 -3.46
CA HIS A 44 7.61 -5.22 -4.83
C HIS A 44 7.32 -6.49 -5.60
N HIS A 45 6.84 -6.37 -6.83
CA HIS A 45 6.58 -7.52 -7.68
C HIS A 45 6.55 -7.08 -9.15
N HIS A 46 7.35 -7.75 -9.97
CA HIS A 46 7.38 -7.55 -11.44
C HIS A 46 7.50 -6.10 -11.87
N GLY A 47 8.42 -5.36 -11.29
CA GLY A 47 8.66 -3.97 -11.68
C GLY A 47 7.62 -3.00 -11.16
N GLN A 48 6.78 -3.43 -10.24
CA GLN A 48 5.78 -2.57 -9.59
C GLN A 48 6.05 -2.51 -8.11
N THR A 49 5.67 -1.39 -7.49
CA THR A 49 5.75 -1.18 -6.05
C THR A 49 4.36 -0.96 -5.51
N LEU A 50 4.06 -1.63 -4.41
CA LEU A 50 2.81 -1.43 -3.67
C LEU A 50 3.11 -0.83 -2.31
N TRP A 51 2.37 0.23 -1.96
CA TRP A 51 2.39 0.83 -0.64
C TRP A 51 1.02 0.70 0.00
N LEU A 52 1.00 0.32 1.28
CA LEU A 52 -0.21 0.34 2.08
C LEU A 52 0.07 1.14 3.34
N TYR A 53 -0.81 2.11 3.64
CA TYR A 53 -0.71 2.92 4.85
C TYR A 53 -2.10 3.34 5.31
N GLU A 54 -2.17 3.92 6.51
CA GLU A 54 -3.41 4.46 7.08
C GLU A 54 -3.37 5.98 6.97
N TYR A 55 -4.46 6.58 6.55
CA TYR A 55 -4.59 8.03 6.47
C TYR A 55 -6.04 8.41 6.76
N GLY A 56 -6.25 9.22 7.79
CA GLY A 56 -7.58 9.71 8.14
C GLY A 56 -8.59 8.64 8.52
N GLY A 57 -8.12 7.50 9.02
CA GLY A 57 -9.00 6.39 9.40
C GLY A 57 -9.31 5.42 8.27
N ASP A 58 -8.65 5.57 7.12
CA ASP A 58 -8.82 4.68 5.96
C ASP A 58 -7.51 4.01 5.59
N PHE A 59 -7.59 2.81 5.02
CA PHE A 59 -6.45 2.25 4.30
C PHE A 59 -6.29 3.00 2.98
N VAL A 60 -5.04 3.28 2.63
CA VAL A 60 -4.69 3.75 1.29
C VAL A 60 -3.71 2.74 0.70
N LEU A 61 -4.04 2.20 -0.46
CA LEU A 61 -3.19 1.26 -1.17
C LEU A 61 -2.83 1.88 -2.52
N ASP A 62 -1.54 2.09 -2.73
CA ASP A 62 -1.01 2.65 -3.97
C ASP A 62 -0.18 1.60 -4.69
N VAL A 63 -0.37 1.46 -5.98
CA VAL A 63 0.49 0.62 -6.84
C VAL A 63 1.04 1.51 -7.93
N MET A 64 2.35 1.42 -8.15
CA MET A 64 3.03 2.25 -9.15
C MET A 64 4.11 1.45 -9.88
N ASP A 65 4.49 1.91 -11.07
CA ASP A 65 5.59 1.33 -11.81
C ASP A 65 6.94 1.78 -11.22
N GLU A 66 8.04 1.13 -11.65
CA GLU A 66 9.37 1.47 -11.12
C GLU A 66 9.77 2.91 -11.43
N ALA A 67 9.34 3.43 -12.58
CA ALA A 67 9.67 4.79 -12.98
C ALA A 67 8.82 5.83 -12.27
N GLU A 68 7.81 5.39 -11.50
CA GLU A 68 6.86 6.26 -10.81
C GLU A 68 6.13 7.21 -11.75
N THR A 69 5.91 6.76 -13.00
CA THR A 69 5.20 7.53 -14.02
C THR A 69 3.74 7.14 -14.14
N MET A 70 3.39 5.94 -13.69
CA MET A 70 2.02 5.41 -13.75
C MET A 70 1.68 4.76 -12.42
N GLY A 71 0.43 4.91 -12.02
CA GLY A 71 -0.03 4.29 -10.79
C GLY A 71 -1.53 4.27 -10.67
N THR A 72 -2.00 3.63 -9.63
CA THR A 72 -3.41 3.62 -9.22
C THR A 72 -3.48 3.54 -7.71
N HIS A 73 -4.62 3.94 -7.15
CA HIS A 73 -4.83 3.81 -5.71
C HIS A 73 -6.29 3.49 -5.41
N TRP A 74 -6.51 2.85 -4.27
CA TRP A 74 -7.86 2.62 -3.74
C TRP A 74 -7.79 2.43 -2.22
N HIS A 75 -8.96 2.28 -1.61
CA HIS A 75 -9.09 2.20 -0.17
C HIS A 75 -9.68 0.85 0.23
N PRO A 76 -8.84 -0.16 0.54
CA PRO A 76 -9.35 -1.41 1.09
C PRO A 76 -10.21 -1.13 2.32
N ILE A 77 -11.30 -1.86 2.46
CA ILE A 77 -12.29 -1.59 3.49
C ILE A 77 -11.83 -2.05 4.87
N ASP A 78 -11.10 -3.17 4.92
CA ASP A 78 -10.70 -3.79 6.16
C ASP A 78 -9.40 -4.57 6.01
N VAL A 79 -8.95 -5.19 7.10
CA VAL A 79 -7.72 -5.99 7.13
C VAL A 79 -7.79 -7.14 6.13
N ASP A 80 -8.93 -7.83 6.05
CA ASP A 80 -9.08 -8.95 5.14
C ASP A 80 -8.96 -8.51 3.68
N GLY A 81 -9.61 -7.43 3.32
CA GLY A 81 -9.55 -6.89 1.96
C GLY A 81 -8.15 -6.43 1.58
N ALA A 82 -7.47 -5.72 2.48
CA ALA A 82 -6.11 -5.26 2.24
C ALA A 82 -5.14 -6.44 2.09
N ALA A 83 -5.27 -7.45 2.95
CA ALA A 83 -4.41 -8.63 2.89
C ALA A 83 -4.64 -9.41 1.58
N MET A 84 -5.89 -9.53 1.15
CA MET A 84 -6.22 -10.19 -0.12
C MET A 84 -5.61 -9.44 -1.31
N ASP A 85 -5.74 -8.13 -1.33
CA ASP A 85 -5.20 -7.31 -2.42
C ASP A 85 -3.70 -7.46 -2.54
N ILE A 86 -2.98 -7.43 -1.41
CA ILE A 86 -1.54 -7.59 -1.42
C ILE A 86 -1.14 -9.00 -1.87
N ALA A 87 -1.86 -10.03 -1.38
CA ALA A 87 -1.57 -11.40 -1.79
C ALA A 87 -1.76 -11.59 -3.30
N GLU A 88 -2.82 -11.05 -3.87
CA GLU A 88 -3.05 -11.11 -5.30
C GLU A 88 -1.96 -10.37 -6.08
N PHE A 89 -1.52 -9.22 -5.58
CA PHE A 89 -0.41 -8.47 -6.17
C PHE A 89 0.88 -9.32 -6.18
N MET A 90 1.21 -9.93 -5.05
CA MET A 90 2.44 -10.71 -4.92
C MET A 90 2.40 -12.01 -5.70
N GLU A 91 1.21 -12.56 -5.98
CA GLU A 91 1.05 -13.77 -6.77
C GLU A 91 0.84 -13.48 -8.26
N GLY A 92 0.82 -12.20 -8.65
CA GLY A 92 0.66 -11.81 -10.04
C GLY A 92 -0.73 -12.03 -10.58
N ARG A 93 -1.74 -12.10 -9.70
CA ARG A 93 -3.13 -12.35 -10.09
C ARG A 93 -3.99 -11.10 -10.13
N SER A 94 -3.40 -9.95 -9.79
CA SER A 94 -4.14 -8.69 -9.82
C SER A 94 -4.11 -8.08 -11.22
N ASP A 95 -5.26 -7.57 -11.66
CA ASP A 95 -5.40 -6.89 -12.95
C ASP A 95 -5.44 -5.38 -12.71
N TYR A 96 -4.42 -4.86 -12.03
CA TYR A 96 -4.35 -3.43 -11.76
C TYR A 96 -4.07 -2.68 -13.05
N GLU A 97 -4.96 -1.76 -13.38
CA GLU A 97 -4.77 -0.87 -14.49
C GLU A 97 -4.07 0.39 -13.98
N LEU A 98 -2.85 0.62 -14.43
CA LEU A 98 -2.09 1.80 -14.05
C LEU A 98 -2.39 2.95 -14.99
N PHE A 99 -2.53 4.14 -14.43
CA PHE A 99 -2.83 5.35 -15.18
C PHE A 99 -1.68 6.33 -15.04
N PRO A 100 -1.36 7.11 -16.08
CA PRO A 100 -0.33 8.14 -15.97
C PRO A 100 -0.67 9.12 -14.85
N PHE A 101 0.34 9.50 -14.07
CA PHE A 101 0.14 10.55 -13.08
C PHE A 101 -0.13 11.86 -13.79
N PRO A 102 -1.02 12.71 -13.23
CA PRO A 102 -1.29 13.99 -13.85
C PRO A 102 -0.03 14.86 -13.86
N GLU A 103 0.20 15.54 -14.96
CA GLU A 103 1.29 16.49 -15.07
C GLU A 103 0.98 17.70 -14.20
N GLN A 104 1.98 18.15 -13.47
CA GLN A 104 1.85 19.35 -12.66
C GLN A 104 2.44 20.56 -13.37
#